data_cfa45256ae8e530a5d9b3ef190302ece
#
_entry.id   cfa45256ae8e530a5d9b3ef190302ece
#
_cell.length_a   1.000
_cell.length_b   1.000
_cell.length_c   1.000
_cell.angle_alpha   90.00
_cell.angle_beta   90.00
_cell.angle_gamma   90.00
#
_symmetry.space_group_name_H-M   'P 1'
#
loop_
_entity.id
_entity.type
_entity.pdbx_description
1 polymer ?
#
loop_
_entity_poly.entity_id
_entity_poly.type
_entity_poly.pdbx_seq_one_letter_code
_entity_poly.pdbx_strand_id
1 'polypeptide(L)'
;MRLQKYMAECGVASRRKAEEMIAQGRVTVNGVRITEMGTQVEEGDEVCVDGQLIRPETEKRYVMYHKPAGEVTTVSDPEGRKCVLDHFRDYPVRLYPVGRLDYDSEGLLLLTNDGALTERMLHPSHQVDKTYLARVEGSVSMDEVRQLRSGILLDDHKTAPAKVRVIKLEAYATVVLVTIHEGRNRQVRRMFEETGHRVLQLRRVQFGPLDLGELPRGKWRELTQEEVRSLTAYY
;
A
#
# COMPACT_ATOMS: atom_id res chain seq x y z
N MET A 1 -15.09 10.95 16.76
CA MET A 1 -13.90 10.15 16.32
C MET A 1 -12.65 10.66 17.04
N ARG A 2 -11.49 9.91 17.02
CA ARG A 2 -10.27 10.41 17.65
C ARG A 2 -9.70 11.62 16.90
N LEU A 3 -9.25 12.63 17.62
CA LEU A 3 -8.76 13.91 17.08
C LEU A 3 -7.63 13.73 16.05
N GLN A 4 -6.62 12.86 16.30
CA GLN A 4 -5.56 12.60 15.33
C GLN A 4 -6.06 11.93 14.03
N LYS A 5 -7.16 11.15 14.12
CA LYS A 5 -7.82 10.59 12.92
C LYS A 5 -8.51 11.69 12.12
N TYR A 6 -9.25 12.56 12.81
CA TYR A 6 -9.90 13.74 12.20
C TYR A 6 -8.89 14.62 11.47
N MET A 7 -7.77 14.98 12.13
CA MET A 7 -6.70 15.78 11.50
C MET A 7 -6.11 15.10 10.25
N ALA A 8 -5.99 13.77 10.28
CA ALA A 8 -5.51 13.02 9.11
C ALA A 8 -6.55 13.02 7.96
N GLU A 9 -7.83 12.94 8.26
CA GLU A 9 -8.93 13.04 7.29
C GLU A 9 -9.07 14.46 6.70
N CYS A 10 -8.65 15.47 7.47
CA CYS A 10 -8.52 16.87 6.99
C CYS A 10 -7.25 17.10 6.13
N GLY A 11 -6.43 16.09 5.90
CA GLY A 11 -5.21 16.21 5.10
C GLY A 11 -4.05 16.95 5.79
N VAL A 12 -4.18 17.34 7.06
CA VAL A 12 -3.17 18.13 7.80
C VAL A 12 -1.88 17.35 7.98
N ALA A 13 -1.98 16.11 8.48
CA ALA A 13 -0.80 15.31 8.81
C ALA A 13 -1.13 13.80 8.84
N SER A 14 -0.11 12.94 9.00
CA SER A 14 -0.35 11.54 9.39
C SER A 14 -0.88 11.48 10.82
N ARG A 15 -1.56 10.39 11.20
CA ARG A 15 -2.06 10.22 12.58
C ARG A 15 -0.97 10.41 13.64
N ARG A 16 0.24 9.84 13.41
CA ARG A 16 1.40 10.00 14.32
C ARG A 16 1.87 11.45 14.39
N LYS A 17 1.99 12.11 13.23
CA LYS A 17 2.39 13.53 13.20
C LYS A 17 1.32 14.44 13.82
N ALA A 18 0.06 14.12 13.67
CA ALA A 18 -1.04 14.79 14.34
C ALA A 18 -0.94 14.65 15.87
N GLU A 19 -0.59 13.47 16.38
CA GLU A 19 -0.32 13.26 17.81
C GLU A 19 0.81 14.15 18.32
N GLU A 20 1.91 14.28 17.58
CA GLU A 20 2.99 15.20 17.92
C GLU A 20 2.51 16.66 17.96
N MET A 21 1.70 17.08 17.01
CA MET A 21 1.13 18.43 16.95
C MET A 21 0.18 18.70 18.15
N ILE A 22 -0.63 17.72 18.53
CA ILE A 22 -1.49 17.77 19.71
C ILE A 22 -0.64 17.95 20.96
N ALA A 23 0.39 17.09 21.16
CA ALA A 23 1.29 17.18 22.31
C ALA A 23 2.01 18.53 22.41
N GLN A 24 2.31 19.16 21.26
CA GLN A 24 2.90 20.50 21.19
C GLN A 24 1.89 21.63 21.48
N GLY A 25 0.60 21.32 21.72
CA GLY A 25 -0.42 22.31 21.99
C GLY A 25 -0.80 23.20 20.81
N ARG A 26 -0.59 22.71 19.58
CA ARG A 26 -0.89 23.42 18.31
C ARG A 26 -2.36 23.27 17.89
N VAL A 27 -3.13 22.46 18.60
CA VAL A 27 -4.50 22.10 18.20
C VAL A 27 -5.49 22.62 19.24
N THR A 28 -6.59 23.23 18.78
CA THR A 28 -7.72 23.59 19.62
C THR A 28 -8.99 22.90 19.12
N VAL A 29 -9.88 22.56 20.07
CA VAL A 29 -11.24 22.09 19.81
C VAL A 29 -12.18 23.03 20.52
N ASN A 30 -13.11 23.64 19.80
CA ASN A 30 -14.06 24.66 20.32
C ASN A 30 -13.33 25.77 21.13
N GLY A 31 -12.17 26.22 20.62
CA GLY A 31 -11.35 27.25 21.24
C GLY A 31 -10.47 26.77 22.42
N VAL A 32 -10.63 25.53 22.88
CA VAL A 32 -9.83 24.96 23.98
C VAL A 32 -8.62 24.25 23.43
N ARG A 33 -7.41 24.60 23.94
CA ARG A 33 -6.17 23.94 23.57
C ARG A 33 -6.13 22.50 24.07
N ILE A 34 -5.85 21.56 23.19
CA ILE A 34 -5.76 20.13 23.48
C ILE A 34 -4.31 19.68 23.43
N THR A 35 -3.86 18.99 24.48
CA THR A 35 -2.54 18.35 24.60
C THR A 35 -2.64 16.87 24.94
N GLU A 36 -3.82 16.40 25.32
CA GLU A 36 -4.06 15.03 25.76
C GLU A 36 -4.30 14.10 24.58
N MET A 37 -3.63 12.94 24.62
CA MET A 37 -3.85 11.87 23.65
C MET A 37 -5.20 11.20 23.89
N GLY A 38 -5.80 10.74 22.79
CA GLY A 38 -7.08 10.02 22.87
C GLY A 38 -8.32 10.90 22.89
N THR A 39 -8.16 12.23 22.89
CA THR A 39 -9.27 13.19 22.75
C THR A 39 -10.13 12.82 21.53
N GLN A 40 -11.43 12.86 21.73
CA GLN A 40 -12.43 12.62 20.68
C GLN A 40 -13.04 13.94 20.24
N VAL A 41 -13.39 14.00 18.96
CA VAL A 41 -14.18 15.08 18.37
C VAL A 41 -15.49 14.54 17.84
N GLU A 42 -16.54 15.33 17.97
CA GLU A 42 -17.88 15.02 17.49
C GLU A 42 -18.24 15.83 16.25
N GLU A 43 -19.35 15.50 15.64
CA GLU A 43 -19.87 16.27 14.52
C GLU A 43 -20.31 17.67 15.02
N GLY A 44 -19.80 18.70 14.34
CA GLY A 44 -20.06 20.10 14.74
C GLY A 44 -18.95 20.74 15.55
N ASP A 45 -17.97 19.98 16.05
CA ASP A 45 -16.81 20.56 16.73
C ASP A 45 -15.95 21.39 15.79
N GLU A 46 -15.53 22.55 16.26
CA GLU A 46 -14.58 23.44 15.55
C GLU A 46 -13.14 23.05 15.91
N VAL A 47 -12.45 22.37 15.01
CA VAL A 47 -11.05 21.99 15.19
C VAL A 47 -10.15 22.96 14.42
N CYS A 48 -9.21 23.58 15.13
CA CYS A 48 -8.20 24.45 14.53
C CYS A 48 -6.79 23.91 14.78
N VAL A 49 -5.93 24.07 13.79
CA VAL A 49 -4.49 23.81 13.89
C VAL A 49 -3.75 25.11 13.60
N ASP A 50 -2.87 25.51 14.52
CA ASP A 50 -2.16 26.81 14.46
C ASP A 50 -3.11 28.00 14.19
N GLY A 51 -4.32 27.94 14.76
CA GLY A 51 -5.36 28.96 14.60
C GLY A 51 -6.18 28.87 13.31
N GLN A 52 -5.90 27.93 12.44
CA GLN A 52 -6.66 27.72 11.19
C GLN A 52 -7.67 26.59 11.34
N LEU A 53 -8.95 26.90 11.03
CA LEU A 53 -10.03 25.90 11.03
C LEU A 53 -9.76 24.84 9.97
N ILE A 54 -9.82 23.58 10.37
CA ILE A 54 -9.67 22.45 9.47
C ILE A 54 -11.00 21.68 9.32
N ARG A 55 -11.21 21.12 8.14
CA ARG A 55 -12.39 20.31 7.82
C ARG A 55 -11.97 19.05 7.06
N PRO A 56 -12.66 17.91 7.26
CA PRO A 56 -12.39 16.70 6.51
C PRO A 56 -12.51 16.92 5.00
N GLU A 57 -11.57 16.32 4.26
CA GLU A 57 -11.62 16.28 2.81
C GLU A 57 -12.81 15.43 2.36
N THR A 58 -13.75 16.06 1.66
CA THR A 58 -14.97 15.41 1.19
C THR A 58 -14.76 14.64 -0.09
N GLU A 59 -13.85 15.12 -0.94
CA GLU A 59 -13.56 14.48 -2.22
C GLU A 59 -12.54 13.37 -2.07
N LYS A 60 -12.97 12.13 -2.32
CA LYS A 60 -12.06 10.97 -2.28
C LYS A 60 -11.35 10.81 -3.62
N ARG A 61 -10.04 10.63 -3.56
CA ARG A 61 -9.17 10.44 -4.70
C ARG A 61 -8.51 9.07 -4.66
N TYR A 62 -8.39 8.45 -5.81
CA TYR A 62 -7.82 7.11 -5.99
C TYR A 62 -6.88 7.14 -7.17
N VAL A 63 -5.62 6.88 -6.92
CA VAL A 63 -4.56 6.98 -7.92
C VAL A 63 -3.82 5.65 -8.03
N MET A 64 -3.69 5.16 -9.24
CA MET A 64 -2.82 4.03 -9.57
C MET A 64 -1.47 4.56 -10.00
N TYR A 65 -0.42 4.09 -9.35
CA TYR A 65 0.96 4.41 -9.68
C TYR A 65 1.72 3.14 -10.05
N HIS A 66 2.41 3.15 -11.18
CA HIS A 66 3.37 2.10 -11.52
C HIS A 66 4.71 2.44 -10.88
N LYS A 67 4.85 2.07 -9.63
CA LYS A 67 6.08 2.30 -8.87
C LYS A 67 7.25 1.58 -9.55
N PRO A 68 8.36 2.27 -9.87
CA PRO A 68 9.59 1.62 -10.30
C PRO A 68 10.32 1.01 -9.09
N ALA A 69 11.25 0.11 -9.34
CA ALA A 69 12.28 -0.23 -8.36
C ALA A 69 13.17 0.99 -8.07
N GLY A 70 13.73 1.07 -6.86
CA GLY A 70 14.57 2.19 -6.44
C GLY A 70 13.82 3.36 -5.79
N GLU A 71 12.54 3.19 -5.47
CA GLU A 71 11.76 4.16 -4.69
C GLU A 71 11.21 3.52 -3.41
N VAL A 72 11.21 4.27 -2.32
CA VAL A 72 10.69 3.81 -1.02
C VAL A 72 9.20 4.12 -0.91
N THR A 73 8.42 3.15 -0.47
CA THR A 73 6.98 3.36 -0.19
C THR A 73 6.83 3.97 1.21
N THR A 74 7.11 5.25 1.34
CA THR A 74 6.98 6.02 2.58
C THR A 74 6.61 7.47 2.27
N VAL A 75 6.13 8.18 3.28
CA VAL A 75 5.85 9.63 3.22
C VAL A 75 7.13 10.44 3.31
N SER A 76 8.11 9.96 4.09
CA SER A 76 9.43 10.56 4.21
C SER A 76 10.46 9.48 4.52
N ASP A 77 11.67 9.67 4.04
CA ASP A 77 12.77 8.75 4.28
C ASP A 77 13.94 9.49 4.94
N PRO A 78 14.39 9.05 6.12
CA PRO A 78 15.50 9.70 6.81
C PRO A 78 16.85 9.55 6.10
N GLU A 79 16.97 8.55 5.20
CA GLU A 79 18.18 8.31 4.41
C GLU A 79 18.20 9.14 3.10
N GLY A 80 17.16 9.96 2.85
CA GLY A 80 17.07 10.83 1.68
C GLY A 80 16.86 10.09 0.34
N ARG A 81 16.42 8.83 0.38
CA ARG A 81 16.08 8.08 -0.83
C ARG A 81 14.80 8.64 -1.46
N LYS A 82 14.67 8.48 -2.76
CA LYS A 82 13.46 8.89 -3.47
C LYS A 82 12.24 8.14 -2.95
N CYS A 83 11.22 8.90 -2.56
CA CYS A 83 9.96 8.38 -2.04
C CYS A 83 8.87 8.40 -3.12
N VAL A 84 7.94 7.46 -3.05
CA VAL A 84 6.78 7.43 -3.96
C VAL A 84 5.95 8.71 -3.87
N LEU A 85 5.87 9.35 -2.70
CA LEU A 85 5.10 10.59 -2.51
C LEU A 85 5.79 11.83 -3.07
N ASP A 86 7.05 11.76 -3.46
CA ASP A 86 7.71 12.88 -4.15
C ASP A 86 7.05 13.24 -5.48
N HIS A 87 6.39 12.26 -6.12
CA HIS A 87 5.64 12.46 -7.36
C HIS A 87 4.28 13.17 -7.16
N PHE A 88 3.83 13.32 -5.92
CA PHE A 88 2.49 13.80 -5.57
C PHE A 88 2.51 15.04 -4.67
N ARG A 89 3.64 15.76 -4.63
CA ARG A 89 3.78 16.97 -3.79
C ARG A 89 2.79 18.06 -4.16
N ASP A 90 2.51 18.22 -5.46
CA ASP A 90 1.59 19.22 -6.00
C ASP A 90 0.18 18.67 -6.26
N TYR A 91 -0.11 17.44 -5.78
CA TYR A 91 -1.43 16.86 -5.93
C TYR A 91 -2.43 17.58 -4.99
N PRO A 92 -3.67 17.90 -5.45
CA PRO A 92 -4.60 18.80 -4.73
C PRO A 92 -4.93 18.37 -3.30
N VAL A 93 -4.90 17.05 -3.03
CA VAL A 93 -5.18 16.50 -1.71
C VAL A 93 -4.02 15.62 -1.25
N ARG A 94 -3.87 15.48 0.05
CA ARG A 94 -2.83 14.64 0.62
C ARG A 94 -3.13 13.16 0.37
N LEU A 95 -2.34 12.52 -0.47
CA LEU A 95 -2.40 11.08 -0.74
C LEU A 95 -1.48 10.29 0.21
N TYR A 96 -1.82 9.02 0.41
CA TYR A 96 -0.95 8.05 1.06
C TYR A 96 -1.12 6.66 0.40
N PRO A 97 -0.08 5.82 0.43
CA PRO A 97 -0.13 4.53 -0.22
C PRO A 97 -1.00 3.54 0.55
N VAL A 98 -1.75 2.71 -0.19
CA VAL A 98 -2.49 1.56 0.33
C VAL A 98 -1.54 0.36 0.35
N GLY A 99 -0.95 0.10 1.50
CA GLY A 99 0.10 -0.89 1.66
C GLY A 99 1.45 -0.41 1.10
N ARG A 100 2.32 -1.37 0.88
CA ARG A 100 3.70 -1.09 0.46
C ARG A 100 4.14 -2.02 -0.65
N LEU A 101 5.10 -1.55 -1.44
CA LEU A 101 6.01 -2.35 -2.26
C LEU A 101 7.43 -2.09 -1.76
N ASP A 102 8.28 -3.12 -1.75
CA ASP A 102 9.67 -3.00 -1.34
C ASP A 102 10.46 -2.11 -2.30
N TYR A 103 11.62 -1.63 -1.86
CA TYR A 103 12.50 -0.77 -2.62
C TYR A 103 12.87 -1.37 -3.98
N ASP A 104 13.16 -2.67 -4.01
CA ASP A 104 13.56 -3.44 -5.20
C ASP A 104 12.37 -4.09 -5.94
N SER A 105 11.14 -3.79 -5.55
CA SER A 105 9.90 -4.27 -6.20
C SER A 105 9.24 -3.14 -6.98
N GLU A 106 8.55 -3.50 -8.06
CA GLU A 106 7.86 -2.56 -8.93
C GLU A 106 6.38 -2.93 -9.12
N GLY A 107 5.64 -2.08 -9.78
CA GLY A 107 4.27 -2.39 -10.21
C GLY A 107 3.20 -1.54 -9.55
N LEU A 108 1.99 -2.07 -9.51
CA LEU A 108 0.79 -1.40 -9.06
C LEU A 108 0.88 -1.02 -7.58
N LEU A 109 0.88 0.27 -7.32
CA LEU A 109 0.69 0.85 -6.00
C LEU A 109 -0.54 1.76 -6.05
N LEU A 110 -1.51 1.50 -5.18
CA LEU A 110 -2.67 2.36 -5.00
C LEU A 110 -2.36 3.44 -3.97
N LEU A 111 -2.69 4.69 -4.30
CA LEU A 111 -2.65 5.82 -3.38
C LEU A 111 -4.03 6.44 -3.26
N THR A 112 -4.38 6.92 -2.07
CA THR A 112 -5.69 7.52 -1.80
C THR A 112 -5.64 8.44 -0.58
N ASN A 113 -6.69 9.23 -0.39
CA ASN A 113 -7.01 9.94 0.85
C ASN A 113 -8.20 9.27 1.60
N ASP A 114 -8.64 8.08 1.15
CA ASP A 114 -9.70 7.31 1.78
C ASP A 114 -9.16 6.30 2.81
N GLY A 115 -9.22 6.67 4.08
CA GLY A 115 -8.74 5.82 5.17
C GLY A 115 -9.60 4.58 5.40
N ALA A 116 -10.90 4.67 5.14
CA ALA A 116 -11.80 3.53 5.32
C ALA A 116 -11.53 2.44 4.27
N LEU A 117 -11.34 2.86 3.01
CA LEU A 117 -10.92 1.94 1.95
C LEU A 117 -9.55 1.30 2.27
N THR A 118 -8.58 2.13 2.70
CA THR A 118 -7.25 1.65 3.05
C THR A 118 -7.27 0.58 4.13
N GLU A 119 -8.06 0.80 5.18
CA GLU A 119 -8.23 -0.17 6.27
C GLU A 119 -8.81 -1.49 5.74
N ARG A 120 -9.87 -1.42 4.93
CA ARG A 120 -10.49 -2.61 4.31
C ARG A 120 -9.53 -3.37 3.42
N MET A 121 -8.78 -2.66 2.55
CA MET A 121 -7.82 -3.28 1.63
C MET A 121 -6.65 -3.97 2.35
N LEU A 122 -6.27 -3.50 3.52
CA LEU A 122 -5.09 -3.97 4.23
C LEU A 122 -5.40 -4.92 5.38
N HIS A 123 -6.64 -4.96 5.85
CA HIS A 123 -7.00 -5.81 6.98
C HIS A 123 -6.88 -7.31 6.60
N PRO A 124 -6.16 -8.12 7.39
CA PRO A 124 -5.90 -9.52 7.04
C PRO A 124 -7.15 -10.38 6.82
N SER A 125 -8.26 -10.06 7.50
CA SER A 125 -9.53 -10.80 7.36
C SER A 125 -10.14 -10.71 5.97
N HIS A 126 -9.84 -9.65 5.20
CA HIS A 126 -10.41 -9.44 3.87
C HIS A 126 -9.67 -10.19 2.77
N GLN A 127 -8.49 -10.75 3.07
CA GLN A 127 -7.73 -11.64 2.16
C GLN A 127 -7.59 -11.10 0.74
N VAL A 128 -7.29 -9.80 0.61
CA VAL A 128 -7.19 -9.14 -0.69
C VAL A 128 -6.06 -9.74 -1.52
N ASP A 129 -6.40 -10.29 -2.68
CA ASP A 129 -5.46 -10.90 -3.61
C ASP A 129 -4.45 -9.87 -4.15
N LYS A 130 -3.19 -10.27 -4.20
CA LYS A 130 -2.08 -9.52 -4.79
C LYS A 130 -1.36 -10.43 -5.76
N THR A 131 -1.40 -10.09 -7.04
CA THR A 131 -0.77 -10.89 -8.09
C THR A 131 0.53 -10.25 -8.55
N TYR A 132 1.57 -11.07 -8.55
CA TYR A 132 2.92 -10.66 -8.92
C TYR A 132 3.41 -11.44 -10.13
N LEU A 133 4.06 -10.75 -11.05
CA LEU A 133 4.90 -11.33 -12.08
C LEU A 133 6.32 -11.38 -11.52
N ALA A 134 6.82 -12.58 -11.24
CA ALA A 134 8.16 -12.83 -10.72
C ALA A 134 9.03 -13.43 -11.82
N ARG A 135 10.16 -12.79 -12.12
CA ARG A 135 11.22 -13.38 -12.92
C ARG A 135 12.26 -13.94 -11.97
N VAL A 136 12.41 -15.27 -11.96
CA VAL A 136 13.27 -15.99 -11.03
C VAL A 136 14.40 -16.68 -11.75
N GLU A 137 15.54 -16.82 -11.11
CA GLU A 137 16.74 -17.46 -11.64
C GLU A 137 16.50 -18.97 -11.80
N GLY A 138 16.94 -19.51 -12.94
CA GLY A 138 16.85 -20.95 -13.23
C GLY A 138 15.48 -21.41 -13.71
N SER A 139 15.34 -22.72 -13.79
CA SER A 139 14.12 -23.40 -14.23
C SER A 139 13.32 -23.89 -13.03
N VAL A 140 12.11 -23.40 -12.87
CA VAL A 140 11.19 -23.80 -11.79
C VAL A 140 10.48 -25.10 -12.20
N SER A 141 10.66 -26.14 -11.45
CA SER A 141 10.03 -27.45 -11.65
C SER A 141 8.58 -27.49 -11.24
N MET A 142 7.82 -28.48 -11.70
CA MET A 142 6.43 -28.67 -11.30
C MET A 142 6.29 -29.08 -9.83
N ASP A 143 7.32 -29.70 -9.25
CA ASP A 143 7.33 -30.03 -7.81
C ASP A 143 7.46 -28.76 -6.96
N GLU A 144 8.34 -27.84 -7.31
CA GLU A 144 8.48 -26.54 -6.67
C GLU A 144 7.21 -25.69 -6.83
N VAL A 145 6.57 -25.73 -8.01
CA VAL A 145 5.26 -25.10 -8.20
C VAL A 145 4.22 -25.67 -7.25
N ARG A 146 4.20 -27.00 -7.04
CA ARG A 146 3.28 -27.62 -6.07
C ARG A 146 3.58 -27.21 -4.63
N GLN A 147 4.86 -27.12 -4.25
CA GLN A 147 5.28 -26.61 -2.94
C GLN A 147 4.83 -25.17 -2.73
N LEU A 148 5.10 -24.27 -3.67
CA LEU A 148 4.68 -22.87 -3.62
C LEU A 148 3.15 -22.73 -3.48
N ARG A 149 2.39 -23.56 -4.20
CA ARG A 149 0.92 -23.59 -4.11
C ARG A 149 0.40 -24.06 -2.76
N SER A 150 1.05 -25.01 -2.14
CA SER A 150 0.64 -25.56 -0.86
C SER A 150 1.02 -24.67 0.33
N GLY A 151 1.86 -23.68 0.10
CA GLY A 151 2.46 -22.80 1.11
C GLY A 151 3.84 -23.26 1.53
N ILE A 152 4.69 -22.29 1.84
CA ILE A 152 6.11 -22.44 2.21
C ILE A 152 6.29 -22.08 3.69
N LEU A 153 7.15 -22.79 4.40
CA LEU A 153 7.51 -22.47 5.77
C LEU A 153 8.46 -21.27 5.79
N LEU A 154 8.03 -20.17 6.39
CA LEU A 154 8.82 -18.96 6.60
C LEU A 154 8.75 -18.57 8.08
N ASP A 155 9.91 -18.46 8.75
CA ASP A 155 10.00 -18.10 10.18
C ASP A 155 9.08 -18.96 11.06
N ASP A 156 9.16 -20.27 10.94
CA ASP A 156 8.35 -21.26 11.67
C ASP A 156 6.83 -21.20 11.40
N HIS A 157 6.39 -20.39 10.46
CA HIS A 157 5.00 -20.27 10.07
C HIS A 157 4.82 -20.55 8.58
N LYS A 158 3.96 -21.50 8.25
CA LYS A 158 3.62 -21.77 6.85
C LYS A 158 2.83 -20.61 6.26
N THR A 159 3.17 -20.21 5.03
CA THR A 159 2.37 -19.23 4.28
C THR A 159 1.03 -19.85 3.90
N ALA A 160 0.03 -19.00 3.67
CA ALA A 160 -1.22 -19.44 3.06
C ALA A 160 -0.96 -20.03 1.66
N PRO A 161 -1.88 -20.89 1.17
CA PRO A 161 -1.83 -21.38 -0.21
C PRO A 161 -1.79 -20.23 -1.21
N ALA A 162 -0.96 -20.40 -2.24
CA ALA A 162 -0.81 -19.41 -3.32
C ALA A 162 -1.31 -19.98 -4.67
N LYS A 163 -1.80 -19.10 -5.56
CA LYS A 163 -2.01 -19.48 -6.96
C LYS A 163 -0.69 -19.23 -7.71
N VAL A 164 -0.13 -20.26 -8.33
CA VAL A 164 1.17 -20.17 -9.01
C VAL A 164 1.05 -20.75 -10.41
N ARG A 165 1.50 -19.98 -11.41
CA ARG A 165 1.49 -20.40 -12.82
C ARG A 165 2.78 -19.97 -13.51
N VAL A 166 3.49 -20.91 -14.10
CA VAL A 166 4.61 -20.63 -15.00
C VAL A 166 4.07 -20.00 -16.27
N ILE A 167 4.59 -18.82 -16.62
CA ILE A 167 4.20 -18.06 -17.80
C ILE A 167 5.15 -18.32 -18.95
N LYS A 168 6.46 -18.34 -18.67
CA LYS A 168 7.50 -18.48 -19.68
C LYS A 168 8.76 -19.06 -19.07
N LEU A 169 9.40 -19.98 -19.82
CA LEU A 169 10.76 -20.42 -19.58
C LEU A 169 11.70 -19.62 -20.46
N GLU A 170 12.75 -19.07 -19.86
CA GLU A 170 13.86 -18.39 -20.53
C GLU A 170 15.14 -19.22 -20.38
N ALA A 171 16.21 -18.87 -21.08
CA ALA A 171 17.47 -19.63 -21.06
C ALA A 171 18.05 -19.79 -19.62
N TYR A 172 17.92 -18.75 -18.79
CA TYR A 172 18.50 -18.72 -17.43
C TYR A 172 17.49 -18.26 -16.36
N ALA A 173 16.23 -18.15 -16.70
CA ALA A 173 15.21 -17.68 -15.79
C ALA A 173 13.84 -18.28 -16.12
N THR A 174 12.94 -18.25 -15.13
CA THR A 174 11.52 -18.59 -15.30
C THR A 174 10.67 -17.37 -14.93
N VAL A 175 9.68 -17.07 -15.74
CA VAL A 175 8.67 -16.05 -15.43
C VAL A 175 7.44 -16.74 -14.85
N VAL A 176 7.08 -16.37 -13.63
CA VAL A 176 6.03 -17.02 -12.85
C VAL A 176 5.02 -15.97 -12.39
N LEU A 177 3.74 -16.26 -12.58
CA LEU A 177 2.65 -15.48 -11.99
C LEU A 177 2.27 -16.08 -10.64
N VAL A 178 2.31 -15.25 -9.58
CA VAL A 178 2.03 -15.68 -8.20
C VAL A 178 0.97 -14.78 -7.60
N THR A 179 -0.13 -15.36 -7.11
CA THR A 179 -1.15 -14.63 -6.37
C THR A 179 -1.16 -15.10 -4.91
N ILE A 180 -1.03 -14.15 -4.01
CA ILE A 180 -1.11 -14.32 -2.55
C ILE A 180 -2.12 -13.33 -1.97
N HIS A 181 -2.74 -13.63 -0.83
CA HIS A 181 -3.59 -12.68 -0.09
C HIS A 181 -2.92 -12.16 1.19
N GLU A 182 -1.84 -12.77 1.63
CA GLU A 182 -1.02 -12.28 2.75
C GLU A 182 -0.13 -11.11 2.33
N GLY A 183 0.59 -10.54 3.30
CA GLY A 183 1.51 -9.40 3.07
C GLY A 183 2.69 -9.43 4.04
N ARG A 184 3.32 -10.60 4.25
CA ARG A 184 4.53 -10.68 5.09
C ARG A 184 5.71 -9.98 4.40
N ASN A 185 6.67 -9.55 5.21
CA ASN A 185 7.87 -8.89 4.68
C ASN A 185 8.55 -9.75 3.61
N ARG A 186 8.73 -9.20 2.42
CA ARG A 186 9.39 -9.82 1.25
C ARG A 186 8.87 -11.23 0.91
N GLN A 187 7.59 -11.50 1.16
CA GLN A 187 7.03 -12.86 1.16
C GLN A 187 7.29 -13.62 -0.14
N VAL A 188 6.96 -13.04 -1.30
CA VAL A 188 7.14 -13.73 -2.60
C VAL A 188 8.62 -14.06 -2.84
N ARG A 189 9.54 -13.15 -2.53
CA ARG A 189 10.99 -13.39 -2.68
C ARG A 189 11.44 -14.54 -1.80
N ARG A 190 11.07 -14.54 -0.54
CA ARG A 190 11.40 -15.58 0.43
C ARG A 190 10.80 -16.93 0.06
N MET A 191 9.56 -16.95 -0.47
CA MET A 191 8.95 -18.19 -0.95
C MET A 191 9.76 -18.85 -2.06
N PHE A 192 10.28 -18.05 -3.00
CA PHE A 192 11.14 -18.59 -4.07
C PHE A 192 12.55 -18.96 -3.56
N GLU A 193 13.12 -18.20 -2.64
CA GLU A 193 14.42 -18.49 -2.01
C GLU A 193 14.39 -19.85 -1.32
N GLU A 194 13.30 -20.17 -0.61
CA GLU A 194 13.11 -21.49 0.04
C GLU A 194 12.99 -22.66 -0.97
N THR A 195 12.64 -22.39 -2.22
CA THR A 195 12.66 -23.37 -3.31
C THR A 195 13.96 -23.32 -4.13
N GLY A 196 14.96 -22.56 -3.67
CA GLY A 196 16.28 -22.49 -4.32
C GLY A 196 16.37 -21.49 -5.48
N HIS A 197 15.39 -20.58 -5.64
CA HIS A 197 15.35 -19.63 -6.73
C HIS A 197 15.47 -18.19 -6.23
N ARG A 198 16.42 -17.43 -6.76
CA ARG A 198 16.54 -16.00 -6.51
C ARG A 198 15.55 -15.22 -7.40
N VAL A 199 14.77 -14.32 -6.83
CA VAL A 199 13.89 -13.43 -7.61
C VAL A 199 14.70 -12.27 -8.17
N LEU A 200 14.82 -12.23 -9.49
CA LEU A 200 15.56 -11.21 -10.25
C LEU A 200 14.73 -9.94 -10.43
N GLN A 201 13.44 -10.09 -10.72
CA GLN A 201 12.48 -8.98 -10.84
C GLN A 201 11.16 -9.38 -10.24
N LEU A 202 10.51 -8.44 -9.56
CA LEU A 202 9.20 -8.64 -8.95
C LEU A 202 8.30 -7.43 -9.25
N ARG A 203 7.21 -7.69 -9.97
CA ARG A 203 6.23 -6.67 -10.35
C ARG A 203 4.85 -7.05 -9.86
N ARG A 204 4.22 -6.22 -9.04
CA ARG A 204 2.80 -6.41 -8.72
C ARG A 204 1.96 -5.94 -9.89
N VAL A 205 1.25 -6.86 -10.53
CA VAL A 205 0.41 -6.59 -11.71
C VAL A 205 -1.05 -6.42 -11.36
N GLN A 206 -1.52 -7.00 -10.21
CA GLN A 206 -2.89 -6.84 -9.73
C GLN A 206 -2.93 -6.62 -8.22
N PHE A 207 -3.89 -5.83 -7.77
CA PHE A 207 -4.20 -5.60 -6.36
C PHE A 207 -5.71 -5.53 -6.16
N GLY A 208 -6.28 -6.57 -5.54
CA GLY A 208 -7.73 -6.77 -5.52
C GLY A 208 -8.30 -6.80 -6.94
N PRO A 209 -9.32 -6.00 -7.24
CA PRO A 209 -9.93 -5.95 -8.57
C PRO A 209 -9.13 -5.11 -9.58
N LEU A 210 -8.10 -4.41 -9.15
CA LEU A 210 -7.32 -3.50 -10.01
C LEU A 210 -6.23 -4.25 -10.77
N ASP A 211 -6.13 -3.95 -12.06
CA ASP A 211 -5.06 -4.42 -12.94
C ASP A 211 -4.16 -3.26 -13.35
N LEU A 212 -2.84 -3.47 -13.36
CA LEU A 212 -1.87 -2.47 -13.76
C LEU A 212 -2.03 -2.07 -15.24
N GLY A 213 -2.44 -3.04 -16.07
CA GLY A 213 -2.55 -2.84 -17.51
C GLY A 213 -1.26 -2.35 -18.13
N GLU A 214 -1.40 -1.40 -19.04
CA GLU A 214 -0.29 -0.81 -19.80
C GLU A 214 0.24 0.50 -19.21
N LEU A 215 -0.09 0.81 -17.95
CA LEU A 215 0.42 2.02 -17.31
C LEU A 215 1.96 1.99 -17.30
N PRO A 216 2.64 2.97 -17.93
CA PRO A 216 4.09 2.94 -18.04
C PRO A 216 4.77 3.07 -16.67
N ARG A 217 5.96 2.47 -16.52
CA ARG A 217 6.76 2.56 -15.30
C ARG A 217 7.05 4.00 -14.92
N GLY A 218 6.88 4.35 -13.64
CA GLY A 218 7.07 5.71 -13.12
C GLY A 218 5.93 6.68 -13.47
N LYS A 219 4.85 6.19 -14.09
CA LYS A 219 3.67 7.01 -14.38
C LYS A 219 2.54 6.65 -13.43
N TRP A 220 1.63 7.59 -13.28
CA TRP A 220 0.41 7.42 -12.50
C TRP A 220 -0.80 7.95 -13.27
N ARG A 221 -1.97 7.50 -12.88
CA ARG A 221 -3.26 8.01 -13.32
C ARG A 221 -4.30 7.89 -12.20
N GLU A 222 -5.33 8.66 -12.29
CA GLU A 222 -6.52 8.43 -11.46
C GLU A 222 -7.23 7.14 -11.92
N LEU A 223 -7.91 6.49 -10.98
CA LEU A 223 -8.77 5.36 -11.30
C LEU A 223 -10.00 5.84 -12.09
N THR A 224 -10.46 5.01 -13.01
CA THR A 224 -11.75 5.23 -13.68
C THR A 224 -12.89 5.01 -12.67
N GLN A 225 -14.08 5.54 -12.99
CA GLN A 225 -15.26 5.33 -12.15
C GLN A 225 -15.63 3.83 -12.02
N GLU A 226 -15.36 3.03 -13.05
CA GLU A 226 -15.58 1.58 -13.04
C GLU A 226 -14.60 0.89 -12.08
N GLU A 227 -13.32 1.24 -12.11
CA GLU A 227 -12.31 0.74 -11.19
C GLU A 227 -12.65 1.12 -9.74
N VAL A 228 -13.10 2.34 -9.50
CA VAL A 228 -13.53 2.77 -8.14
C VAL A 228 -14.75 1.97 -7.69
N ARG A 229 -15.75 1.74 -8.56
CA ARG A 229 -16.91 0.90 -8.24
C ARG A 229 -16.49 -0.54 -7.92
N SER A 230 -15.62 -1.12 -8.74
CA SER A 230 -15.10 -2.47 -8.54
C SER A 230 -14.34 -2.57 -7.21
N LEU A 231 -13.56 -1.54 -6.88
CA LEU A 231 -12.80 -1.47 -5.65
C LEU A 231 -13.71 -1.35 -4.40
N THR A 232 -14.77 -0.56 -4.48
CA THR A 232 -15.73 -0.40 -3.38
C THR A 232 -16.68 -1.59 -3.22
N ALA A 233 -16.96 -2.32 -4.30
CA ALA A 233 -17.80 -3.53 -4.30
C ALA A 233 -17.05 -4.83 -4.00
N TYR A 234 -15.72 -4.77 -3.85
CA TYR A 234 -14.86 -5.95 -3.70
C TYR A 234 -15.01 -6.64 -2.33
N TYR A 235 -15.75 -6.02 -1.39
CA TYR A 235 -15.98 -6.48 -0.02
C TYR A 235 -17.44 -6.70 0.29
#